data_544ceed28d6fd94fb91c1d3e448ebac7
#
_entry.id   544ceed28d6fd94fb91c1d3e448ebac7
#
_cell.length_a   1.000
_cell.length_b   1.000
_cell.length_c   1.000
_cell.angle_alpha   90.00
_cell.angle_beta   90.00
_cell.angle_gamma   90.00
#
_symmetry.space_group_name_H-M   'P 1'
#
loop_
_entity.id
_entity.type
_entity.pdbx_description
1 polymer ?
#
loop_
_entity_poly.entity_id
_entity_poly.type
_entity_poly.pdbx_seq_one_letter_code
_entity_poly.pdbx_strand_id
1 'polypeptide(L)'
;MRLEARDLAFGYRGHPVGREVSLALSAGQVMCLLGPNGSGKTTLFKTLLGLLPAQGGEVLIDGAGLGSRKRNEIARLVSYVPQAHTAFFPYSVREIVLMGRTAHLGVFSSPSRLDQSIALAALGRLGLAHLADSVYTRISGGERQLTLVARALAQEARIVVMDEPTANLDFGNQVRVLGHVQDLARSGIGVLLSTHDPDHAFLCADQVVLLRAGVVLDMGAPEAVVTEASRRTLYGVTVRITEVDDGAAGRRRVCVPALAARSR
;
A
#
# COMPACT_ATOMS: atom_id res chain seq x y z
N MET A 1 7.58 -15.78 -1.92
CA MET A 1 8.28 -14.67 -1.26
C MET A 1 7.47 -14.21 -0.07
N ARG A 2 8.12 -13.92 1.05
CA ARG A 2 7.50 -13.48 2.31
C ARG A 2 8.27 -12.30 2.90
N LEU A 3 7.57 -11.24 3.26
CA LEU A 3 8.08 -10.09 4.00
C LEU A 3 7.60 -10.21 5.45
N GLU A 4 8.53 -10.14 6.41
CA GLU A 4 8.21 -10.28 7.84
C GLU A 4 8.80 -9.12 8.63
N ALA A 5 8.08 -8.68 9.64
CA ALA A 5 8.60 -7.91 10.77
C ALA A 5 8.49 -8.76 12.01
N ARG A 6 9.53 -8.80 12.85
CA ARG A 6 9.55 -9.50 14.13
C ARG A 6 9.93 -8.54 15.23
N ASP A 7 9.03 -8.33 16.16
CA ASP A 7 9.17 -7.44 17.33
C ASP A 7 9.75 -6.07 16.98
N LEU A 8 9.32 -5.55 15.80
CA LEU A 8 9.91 -4.38 15.19
C LEU A 8 9.62 -3.12 16.01
N ALA A 9 10.67 -2.41 16.38
CA ALA A 9 10.62 -1.04 16.86
C ALA A 9 11.07 -0.10 15.72
N PHE A 10 10.33 0.98 15.51
CA PHE A 10 10.55 1.89 14.40
C PHE A 10 10.30 3.36 14.76
N GLY A 11 10.97 4.25 14.06
CA GLY A 11 10.88 5.68 14.29
C GLY A 11 12.01 6.45 13.62
N TYR A 12 12.11 7.71 13.99
CA TYR A 12 13.23 8.57 13.59
C TYR A 12 14.25 8.67 14.73
N ARG A 13 15.47 9.06 14.40
CA ARG A 13 16.54 9.20 15.41
C ARG A 13 16.08 10.11 16.55
N GLY A 14 16.06 9.57 17.78
CA GLY A 14 15.57 10.29 18.97
C GLY A 14 14.04 10.40 19.12
N HIS A 15 13.27 9.87 18.15
CA HIS A 15 11.80 9.93 18.16
C HIS A 15 11.22 8.55 17.82
N PRO A 16 11.03 7.65 18.80
CA PRO A 16 10.36 6.38 18.57
C PRO A 16 8.89 6.61 18.18
N VAL A 17 8.41 5.87 17.19
CA VAL A 17 7.03 5.96 16.68
C VAL A 17 6.23 4.72 17.03
N GLY A 18 6.84 3.55 16.99
CA GLY A 18 6.17 2.31 17.34
C GLY A 18 7.13 1.21 17.77
N ARG A 19 6.57 0.17 18.37
CA ARG A 19 7.31 -0.96 18.93
C ARG A 19 6.49 -2.24 18.89
N GLU A 20 7.20 -3.37 19.05
CA GLU A 20 6.60 -4.70 19.19
C GLU A 20 5.66 -5.06 18.01
N VAL A 21 5.99 -4.57 16.80
CA VAL A 21 5.20 -4.86 15.62
C VAL A 21 5.71 -6.14 14.97
N SER A 22 4.86 -7.18 14.98
CA SER A 22 5.12 -8.43 14.28
C SER A 22 4.02 -8.66 13.25
N LEU A 23 4.41 -8.82 11.99
CA LEU A 23 3.52 -9.11 10.87
C LEU A 23 4.24 -9.91 9.79
N ALA A 24 3.48 -10.60 8.95
CA ALA A 24 4.03 -11.38 7.83
C ALA A 24 3.09 -11.34 6.63
N LEU A 25 3.60 -10.89 5.49
CA LEU A 25 2.90 -10.85 4.20
C LEU A 25 3.54 -11.82 3.23
N SER A 26 2.74 -12.69 2.62
CA SER A 26 3.17 -13.58 1.54
C SER A 26 2.82 -13.01 0.16
N ALA A 27 3.57 -13.41 -0.86
CA ALA A 27 3.20 -13.15 -2.25
C ALA A 27 1.80 -13.72 -2.55
N GLY A 28 0.99 -12.98 -3.29
CA GLY A 28 -0.39 -13.33 -3.59
C GLY A 28 -1.42 -12.99 -2.50
N GLN A 29 -1.01 -12.31 -1.43
CA GLN A 29 -1.91 -11.86 -0.36
C GLN A 29 -2.06 -10.34 -0.37
N VAL A 30 -3.20 -9.85 0.08
CA VAL A 30 -3.45 -8.44 0.40
C VAL A 30 -3.53 -8.28 1.91
N MET A 31 -2.62 -7.49 2.48
CA MET A 31 -2.66 -7.08 3.88
C MET A 31 -2.98 -5.60 3.97
N CYS A 32 -4.00 -5.25 4.75
CA CYS A 32 -4.42 -3.88 4.98
C CYS A 32 -3.93 -3.40 6.36
N LEU A 33 -3.10 -2.36 6.39
CA LEU A 33 -2.71 -1.66 7.61
C LEU A 33 -3.70 -0.53 7.88
N LEU A 34 -4.59 -0.74 8.83
CA LEU A 34 -5.69 0.16 9.15
C LEU A 34 -5.39 0.96 10.41
N GLY A 35 -5.51 2.27 10.34
CA GLY A 35 -5.27 3.14 11.49
C GLY A 35 -5.48 4.61 11.20
N PRO A 36 -5.73 5.45 12.23
CA PRO A 36 -5.90 6.88 12.07
C PRO A 36 -4.64 7.55 11.51
N ASN A 37 -4.78 8.80 11.07
CA ASN A 37 -3.64 9.61 10.70
C ASN A 37 -2.72 9.81 11.92
N GLY A 38 -1.40 9.74 11.70
CA GLY A 38 -0.41 9.83 12.78
C GLY A 38 -0.20 8.52 13.57
N SER A 39 -0.86 7.41 13.22
CA SER A 39 -0.65 6.11 13.92
C SER A 39 0.71 5.45 13.64
N GLY A 40 1.51 5.98 12.71
CA GLY A 40 2.84 5.46 12.37
C GLY A 40 2.91 4.61 11.09
N LYS A 41 1.82 4.49 10.30
CA LYS A 41 1.75 3.66 9.08
C LYS A 41 2.90 3.91 8.10
N THR A 42 3.09 5.16 7.69
CA THR A 42 4.17 5.57 6.77
C THR A 42 5.56 5.29 7.34
N THR A 43 5.76 5.50 8.64
CA THR A 43 7.05 5.24 9.29
C THR A 43 7.34 3.74 9.35
N LEU A 44 6.35 2.92 9.67
CA LEU A 44 6.44 1.46 9.60
C LEU A 44 6.79 1.01 8.17
N PHE A 45 6.10 1.52 7.15
CA PHE A 45 6.39 1.19 5.75
C PHE A 45 7.83 1.55 5.36
N LYS A 46 8.29 2.74 5.72
CA LYS A 46 9.68 3.14 5.45
C LYS A 46 10.69 2.21 6.13
N THR A 47 10.38 1.71 7.33
CA THR A 47 11.26 0.75 8.03
C THR A 47 11.22 -0.62 7.38
N LEU A 48 10.03 -1.13 6.97
CA LEU A 48 9.88 -2.38 6.21
C LEU A 48 10.61 -2.37 4.87
N LEU A 49 10.75 -1.19 4.26
CA LEU A 49 11.47 -0.96 3.00
C LEU A 49 12.98 -0.73 3.17
N GLY A 50 13.49 -0.69 4.42
CA GLY A 50 14.88 -0.33 4.71
C GLY A 50 15.23 1.14 4.41
N LEU A 51 14.22 2.00 4.22
CA LEU A 51 14.43 3.45 4.06
C LEU A 51 14.70 4.15 5.39
N LEU A 52 14.22 3.57 6.49
CA LEU A 52 14.56 3.92 7.87
C LEU A 52 15.15 2.69 8.56
N PRO A 53 16.17 2.85 9.42
CA PRO A 53 16.71 1.75 10.19
C PRO A 53 15.67 1.28 11.23
N ALA A 54 15.61 -0.02 11.48
CA ALA A 54 14.90 -0.57 12.63
C ALA A 54 15.58 -0.07 13.94
N GLN A 55 14.77 0.28 14.93
CA GLN A 55 15.23 0.69 16.25
C GLN A 55 15.29 -0.50 17.25
N GLY A 56 14.71 -1.63 16.86
CA GLY A 56 14.70 -2.91 17.57
C GLY A 56 13.96 -3.95 16.74
N GLY A 57 14.14 -5.22 17.05
CA GLY A 57 13.62 -6.31 16.23
C GLY A 57 14.28 -6.39 14.86
N GLU A 58 13.60 -7.02 13.91
CA GLU A 58 14.16 -7.24 12.58
C GLU A 58 13.09 -7.25 11.47
N VAL A 59 13.52 -6.91 10.26
CA VAL A 59 12.74 -7.09 9.04
C VAL A 59 13.42 -8.13 8.17
N LEU A 60 12.66 -9.13 7.72
CA LEU A 60 13.15 -10.27 6.95
C LEU A 60 12.44 -10.34 5.59
N ILE A 61 13.18 -10.72 4.57
CA ILE A 61 12.64 -11.14 3.27
C ILE A 61 13.11 -12.56 3.01
N ASP A 62 12.17 -13.50 2.93
CA ASP A 62 12.42 -14.94 2.80
C ASP A 62 13.42 -15.45 3.86
N GLY A 63 13.23 -15.02 5.12
CA GLY A 63 14.06 -15.39 6.26
C GLY A 63 15.42 -14.70 6.36
N ALA A 64 15.80 -13.87 5.39
CA ALA A 64 17.05 -13.11 5.43
C ALA A 64 16.82 -11.66 5.83
N GLY A 65 17.58 -11.15 6.81
CA GLY A 65 17.46 -9.80 7.31
C GLY A 65 17.78 -8.72 6.28
N LEU A 66 17.06 -7.60 6.30
CA LEU A 66 17.32 -6.47 5.40
C LEU A 66 18.74 -5.91 5.53
N GLY A 67 19.31 -5.93 6.73
CA GLY A 67 20.67 -5.41 6.96
C GLY A 67 21.78 -6.15 6.21
N SER A 68 21.52 -7.38 5.74
CA SER A 68 22.45 -8.17 4.93
C SER A 68 22.36 -7.87 3.42
N ARG A 69 21.42 -7.04 3.00
CA ARG A 69 21.13 -6.76 1.58
C ARG A 69 21.49 -5.34 1.18
N LYS A 70 21.91 -5.16 -0.08
CA LYS A 70 22.10 -3.83 -0.67
C LYS A 70 20.73 -3.22 -1.03
N ARG A 71 20.65 -1.89 -1.05
CA ARG A 71 19.40 -1.16 -1.36
C ARG A 71 18.78 -1.56 -2.71
N ASN A 72 19.59 -1.76 -3.74
CA ASN A 72 19.08 -2.20 -5.05
C ASN A 72 18.54 -3.63 -5.03
N GLU A 73 19.07 -4.52 -4.19
CA GLU A 73 18.55 -5.88 -4.00
C GLU A 73 17.17 -5.84 -3.32
N ILE A 74 17.04 -5.01 -2.26
CA ILE A 74 15.73 -4.80 -1.59
C ILE A 74 14.73 -4.22 -2.59
N ALA A 75 15.13 -3.21 -3.37
CA ALA A 75 14.29 -2.59 -4.36
C ALA A 75 13.82 -3.54 -5.49
N ARG A 76 14.57 -4.60 -5.81
CA ARG A 76 14.12 -5.64 -6.74
C ARG A 76 13.10 -6.60 -6.13
N LEU A 77 12.97 -6.63 -4.82
CA LEU A 77 12.09 -7.56 -4.10
C LEU A 77 10.80 -6.87 -3.64
N VAL A 78 10.91 -5.61 -3.18
CA VAL A 78 9.78 -4.84 -2.65
C VAL A 78 9.73 -3.48 -3.32
N SER A 79 8.60 -3.12 -3.91
CA SER A 79 8.36 -1.80 -4.50
C SER A 79 7.47 -0.95 -3.59
N TYR A 80 7.49 0.36 -3.81
CA TYR A 80 6.78 1.33 -2.99
C TYR A 80 5.98 2.33 -3.80
N VAL A 81 4.69 2.43 -3.49
CA VAL A 81 3.79 3.48 -3.95
C VAL A 81 3.58 4.45 -2.79
N PRO A 82 4.20 5.63 -2.80
CA PRO A 82 4.00 6.62 -1.75
C PRO A 82 2.61 7.26 -1.86
N GLN A 83 2.14 7.83 -0.77
CA GLN A 83 1.03 8.78 -0.81
C GLN A 83 1.35 9.88 -1.83
N ALA A 84 0.37 10.24 -2.68
CA ALA A 84 0.60 11.08 -3.86
C ALA A 84 1.45 12.32 -3.56
N HIS A 85 2.48 12.55 -4.36
CA HIS A 85 3.35 13.71 -4.27
C HIS A 85 3.06 14.70 -5.39
N THR A 86 3.22 15.98 -5.09
CA THR A 86 3.21 17.02 -6.11
C THR A 86 4.46 16.89 -6.98
N ALA A 87 4.29 16.59 -8.26
CA ALA A 87 5.40 16.59 -9.21
C ALA A 87 5.70 18.02 -9.64
N PHE A 88 6.97 18.39 -9.63
CA PHE A 88 7.42 19.73 -10.03
C PHE A 88 7.91 19.77 -11.48
N PHE A 89 8.18 18.63 -12.10
CA PHE A 89 8.76 18.55 -13.44
C PHE A 89 7.76 17.96 -14.45
N PRO A 90 7.76 18.43 -15.70
CA PRO A 90 6.83 18.01 -16.74
C PRO A 90 7.25 16.70 -17.44
N TYR A 91 7.58 15.68 -16.66
CA TYR A 91 7.86 14.36 -17.21
C TYR A 91 6.60 13.75 -17.84
N SER A 92 6.79 12.94 -18.87
CA SER A 92 5.71 12.11 -19.42
C SER A 92 5.36 10.97 -18.46
N VAL A 93 4.14 10.46 -18.57
CA VAL A 93 3.68 9.29 -17.80
C VAL A 93 4.62 8.09 -17.98
N ARG A 94 5.08 7.85 -19.22
CA ARG A 94 6.05 6.80 -19.52
C ARG A 94 7.38 7.01 -18.80
N GLU A 95 7.91 8.22 -18.75
CA GLU A 95 9.16 8.52 -18.04
C GLU A 95 9.02 8.27 -16.53
N ILE A 96 7.89 8.65 -15.92
CA ILE A 96 7.60 8.35 -14.50
C ILE A 96 7.59 6.84 -14.26
N VAL A 97 6.94 6.05 -15.13
CA VAL A 97 6.88 4.59 -14.99
C VAL A 97 8.26 3.96 -15.21
N LEU A 98 9.03 4.48 -16.17
CA LEU A 98 10.38 4.01 -16.47
C LEU A 98 11.36 4.21 -15.28
N MET A 99 11.12 5.20 -14.41
CA MET A 99 11.88 5.34 -13.16
C MET A 99 11.78 4.09 -12.25
N GLY A 100 10.73 3.26 -12.39
CA GLY A 100 10.63 1.97 -11.71
C GLY A 100 11.75 0.99 -12.08
N ARG A 101 12.36 1.14 -13.26
CA ARG A 101 13.46 0.29 -13.72
C ARG A 101 14.81 0.61 -13.09
N THR A 102 14.94 1.71 -12.35
CA THR A 102 16.21 2.17 -11.75
C THR A 102 16.91 1.08 -10.92
N ALA A 103 16.17 0.22 -10.23
CA ALA A 103 16.74 -0.89 -9.46
C ALA A 103 17.46 -1.95 -10.33
N HIS A 104 17.18 -1.99 -11.63
CA HIS A 104 17.75 -2.93 -12.60
C HIS A 104 18.87 -2.33 -13.44
N LEU A 105 19.03 -1.00 -13.38
CA LEU A 105 20.04 -0.27 -14.15
C LEU A 105 21.37 -0.17 -13.39
N GLY A 106 22.48 -0.19 -14.14
CA GLY A 106 23.76 0.23 -13.62
C GLY A 106 23.84 1.75 -13.44
N VAL A 107 24.79 2.22 -12.63
CA VAL A 107 24.93 3.64 -12.24
C VAL A 107 25.02 4.59 -13.45
N PHE A 108 25.62 4.14 -14.56
CA PHE A 108 25.80 4.95 -15.79
C PHE A 108 25.00 4.40 -16.97
N SER A 109 24.01 3.53 -16.72
CA SER A 109 23.22 2.90 -17.79
C SER A 109 21.94 3.68 -18.05
N SER A 110 21.61 3.86 -19.31
CA SER A 110 20.28 4.33 -19.74
C SER A 110 19.30 3.15 -19.87
N PRO A 111 18.00 3.39 -19.70
CA PRO A 111 16.98 2.36 -19.90
C PRO A 111 17.05 1.76 -21.32
N SER A 112 17.04 0.43 -21.37
CA SER A 112 17.06 -0.34 -22.62
C SER A 112 15.68 -0.36 -23.30
N ARG A 113 15.61 -0.93 -24.53
CA ARG A 113 14.33 -1.20 -25.20
C ARG A 113 13.45 -2.14 -24.40
N LEU A 114 14.06 -3.11 -23.69
CA LEU A 114 13.34 -4.02 -22.78
C LEU A 114 12.70 -3.24 -21.61
N ASP A 115 13.44 -2.34 -20.98
CA ASP A 115 12.90 -1.51 -19.88
C ASP A 115 11.72 -0.65 -20.35
N GLN A 116 11.82 -0.08 -21.55
CA GLN A 116 10.72 0.68 -22.18
C GLN A 116 9.50 -0.21 -22.42
N SER A 117 9.68 -1.44 -22.90
CA SER A 117 8.57 -2.37 -23.14
C SER A 117 7.91 -2.80 -21.83
N ILE A 118 8.67 -3.02 -20.75
CA ILE A 118 8.15 -3.32 -19.41
C ILE A 118 7.34 -2.14 -18.87
N ALA A 119 7.83 -0.91 -19.03
CA ALA A 119 7.10 0.28 -18.59
C ALA A 119 5.76 0.45 -19.34
N LEU A 120 5.74 0.23 -20.66
CA LEU A 120 4.52 0.28 -21.47
C LEU A 120 3.55 -0.85 -21.11
N ALA A 121 4.04 -2.06 -20.86
CA ALA A 121 3.23 -3.18 -20.39
C ALA A 121 2.59 -2.90 -19.02
N ALA A 122 3.32 -2.28 -18.09
CA ALA A 122 2.80 -1.85 -16.80
C ALA A 122 1.67 -0.81 -16.94
N LEU A 123 1.83 0.16 -17.85
CA LEU A 123 0.77 1.12 -18.19
C LEU A 123 -0.44 0.43 -18.81
N GLY A 124 -0.22 -0.50 -19.75
CA GLY A 124 -1.29 -1.27 -20.39
C GLY A 124 -2.12 -2.08 -19.40
N ARG A 125 -1.47 -2.70 -18.41
CA ARG A 125 -2.13 -3.47 -17.33
C ARG A 125 -3.10 -2.62 -16.50
N LEU A 126 -2.85 -1.33 -16.36
CA LEU A 126 -3.69 -0.39 -15.61
C LEU A 126 -4.59 0.48 -16.51
N GLY A 127 -4.67 0.19 -17.80
CA GLY A 127 -5.49 0.95 -18.76
C GLY A 127 -4.95 2.33 -19.12
N LEU A 128 -3.68 2.63 -18.82
CA LEU A 128 -3.06 3.94 -19.00
C LEU A 128 -2.18 4.06 -20.28
N ALA A 129 -2.17 3.06 -21.15
CA ALA A 129 -1.30 3.05 -22.33
C ALA A 129 -1.51 4.28 -23.23
N HIS A 130 -2.74 4.77 -23.33
CA HIS A 130 -3.11 5.96 -24.12
C HIS A 130 -2.54 7.28 -23.57
N LEU A 131 -2.12 7.29 -22.30
CA LEU A 131 -1.53 8.45 -21.63
C LEU A 131 0.00 8.43 -21.60
N ALA A 132 0.65 7.44 -22.22
CA ALA A 132 2.09 7.23 -22.11
C ALA A 132 2.92 8.50 -22.39
N ASP A 133 2.53 9.27 -23.39
CA ASP A 133 3.23 10.50 -23.82
C ASP A 133 2.62 11.78 -23.22
N SER A 134 1.56 11.64 -22.42
CA SER A 134 0.95 12.78 -21.72
C SER A 134 1.85 13.28 -20.59
N VAL A 135 1.79 14.58 -20.35
CA VAL A 135 2.53 15.20 -19.24
C VAL A 135 1.88 14.79 -17.90
N TYR A 136 2.62 14.15 -17.00
CA TYR A 136 2.14 13.62 -15.72
C TYR A 136 1.39 14.65 -14.86
N THR A 137 1.83 15.92 -14.87
CA THR A 137 1.17 16.99 -14.10
C THR A 137 -0.17 17.43 -14.68
N ARG A 138 -0.50 17.04 -15.93
CA ARG A 138 -1.71 17.45 -16.64
C ARG A 138 -2.81 16.39 -16.65
N ILE A 139 -2.55 15.18 -16.19
CA ILE A 139 -3.54 14.10 -16.05
C ILE A 139 -4.30 14.21 -14.74
N SER A 140 -5.42 13.50 -14.61
CA SER A 140 -6.27 13.51 -13.41
C SER A 140 -5.57 12.91 -12.18
N GLY A 141 -6.10 13.17 -10.98
CA GLY A 141 -5.57 12.62 -9.72
C GLY A 141 -5.55 11.09 -9.72
N GLY A 142 -6.62 10.46 -10.20
CA GLY A 142 -6.70 8.99 -10.31
C GLY A 142 -5.68 8.41 -11.28
N GLU A 143 -5.52 9.03 -12.45
CA GLU A 143 -4.51 8.63 -13.45
C GLU A 143 -3.08 8.81 -12.91
N ARG A 144 -2.82 9.88 -12.15
CA ARG A 144 -1.54 10.07 -11.47
C ARG A 144 -1.27 8.94 -10.46
N GLN A 145 -2.27 8.58 -9.66
CA GLN A 145 -2.14 7.50 -8.69
C GLN A 145 -1.86 6.16 -9.38
N LEU A 146 -2.63 5.82 -10.41
CA LEU A 146 -2.41 4.61 -11.21
C LEU A 146 -1.04 4.63 -11.91
N THR A 147 -0.54 5.79 -12.32
CA THR A 147 0.83 5.94 -12.86
C THR A 147 1.89 5.56 -11.83
N LEU A 148 1.71 5.94 -10.55
CA LEU A 148 2.62 5.52 -9.48
C LEU A 148 2.53 4.01 -9.19
N VAL A 149 1.34 3.42 -9.31
CA VAL A 149 1.18 1.96 -9.27
C VAL A 149 1.89 1.30 -10.46
N ALA A 150 1.72 1.83 -11.69
CA ALA A 150 2.44 1.34 -12.88
C ALA A 150 3.96 1.40 -12.71
N ARG A 151 4.48 2.47 -12.11
CA ARG A 151 5.91 2.61 -11.77
C ARG A 151 6.38 1.50 -10.84
N ALA A 152 5.58 1.19 -9.80
CA ALA A 152 5.89 0.11 -8.87
C ALA A 152 5.82 -1.27 -9.54
N LEU A 153 4.90 -1.48 -10.50
CA LEU A 153 4.83 -2.71 -11.29
C LEU A 153 6.01 -2.86 -12.26
N ALA A 154 6.44 -1.76 -12.90
CA ALA A 154 7.61 -1.77 -13.79
C ALA A 154 8.90 -2.15 -13.05
N GLN A 155 8.93 -2.06 -11.73
CA GLN A 155 10.04 -2.54 -10.90
C GLN A 155 10.09 -4.08 -10.81
N GLU A 156 9.02 -4.81 -11.23
CA GLU A 156 8.90 -6.28 -11.21
C GLU A 156 9.14 -6.92 -9.83
N ALA A 157 8.88 -6.17 -8.78
CA ALA A 157 8.97 -6.68 -7.40
C ALA A 157 7.83 -7.66 -7.09
N ARG A 158 8.09 -8.61 -6.20
CA ARG A 158 7.12 -9.62 -5.75
C ARG A 158 6.19 -9.13 -4.64
N ILE A 159 6.54 -8.02 -4.00
CA ILE A 159 5.71 -7.34 -2.98
C ILE A 159 5.64 -5.86 -3.33
N VAL A 160 4.45 -5.29 -3.21
CA VAL A 160 4.17 -3.86 -3.38
C VAL A 160 3.64 -3.30 -2.06
N VAL A 161 4.30 -2.28 -1.53
CA VAL A 161 3.83 -1.51 -0.37
C VAL A 161 3.18 -0.22 -0.88
N MET A 162 1.92 0.06 -0.49
CA MET A 162 1.14 1.21 -0.94
C MET A 162 0.70 2.07 0.24
N ASP A 163 1.19 3.29 0.32
CA ASP A 163 0.83 4.21 1.41
C ASP A 163 -0.36 5.07 1.01
N GLU A 164 -1.52 4.78 1.61
CA GLU A 164 -2.80 5.43 1.36
C GLU A 164 -3.12 5.61 -0.14
N PRO A 165 -3.15 4.53 -0.96
CA PRO A 165 -3.23 4.63 -2.41
C PRO A 165 -4.55 5.21 -2.93
N THR A 166 -5.56 5.33 -2.09
CA THR A 166 -6.88 5.87 -2.41
C THR A 166 -7.11 7.29 -1.89
N ALA A 167 -6.14 7.86 -1.15
CA ALA A 167 -6.28 9.20 -0.59
C ALA A 167 -6.47 10.26 -1.69
N ASN A 168 -7.38 11.20 -1.45
CA ASN A 168 -7.71 12.30 -2.35
C ASN A 168 -8.25 11.87 -3.73
N LEU A 169 -8.73 10.64 -3.88
CA LEU A 169 -9.42 10.16 -5.06
C LEU A 169 -10.94 10.24 -4.88
N ASP A 170 -11.66 10.49 -5.97
CA ASP A 170 -13.10 10.29 -6.01
C ASP A 170 -13.47 8.82 -5.86
N PHE A 171 -14.72 8.54 -5.51
CA PHE A 171 -15.22 7.19 -5.26
C PHE A 171 -14.93 6.21 -6.40
N GLY A 172 -15.13 6.62 -7.66
CA GLY A 172 -14.91 5.75 -8.83
C GLY A 172 -13.42 5.34 -8.97
N ASN A 173 -12.52 6.29 -8.75
CA ASN A 173 -11.08 6.04 -8.80
C ASN A 173 -10.60 5.21 -7.61
N GLN A 174 -11.18 5.38 -6.41
CA GLN A 174 -10.89 4.51 -5.25
C GLN A 174 -11.22 3.05 -5.56
N VAL A 175 -12.43 2.78 -6.08
CA VAL A 175 -12.86 1.43 -6.45
C VAL A 175 -11.93 0.82 -7.50
N ARG A 176 -11.52 1.58 -8.52
CA ARG A 176 -10.56 1.12 -9.55
C ARG A 176 -9.22 0.73 -8.94
N VAL A 177 -8.65 1.57 -8.06
CA VAL A 177 -7.37 1.28 -7.39
C VAL A 177 -7.48 0.00 -6.55
N LEU A 178 -8.55 -0.16 -5.77
CA LEU A 178 -8.76 -1.37 -4.96
C LEU A 178 -8.98 -2.62 -5.82
N GLY A 179 -9.68 -2.49 -6.96
CA GLY A 179 -9.79 -3.56 -7.96
C GLY A 179 -8.42 -4.00 -8.48
N HIS A 180 -7.55 -3.05 -8.83
CA HIS A 180 -6.19 -3.37 -9.25
C HIS A 180 -5.35 -4.01 -8.13
N VAL A 181 -5.54 -3.63 -6.87
CA VAL A 181 -4.90 -4.30 -5.72
C VAL A 181 -5.26 -5.79 -5.69
N GLN A 182 -6.54 -6.14 -5.86
CA GLN A 182 -6.96 -7.54 -5.92
C GLN A 182 -6.37 -8.28 -7.13
N ASP A 183 -6.35 -7.64 -8.31
CA ASP A 183 -5.77 -8.24 -9.53
C ASP A 183 -4.26 -8.50 -9.38
N LEU A 184 -3.54 -7.63 -8.68
CA LEU A 184 -2.14 -7.82 -8.35
C LEU A 184 -1.95 -9.06 -7.47
N ALA A 185 -2.74 -9.20 -6.41
CA ALA A 185 -2.68 -10.36 -5.53
C ALA A 185 -2.98 -11.66 -6.28
N ARG A 186 -4.06 -11.68 -7.09
CA ARG A 186 -4.40 -12.83 -7.96
C ARG A 186 -3.28 -13.20 -8.92
N SER A 187 -2.48 -12.23 -9.36
CA SER A 187 -1.30 -12.48 -10.20
C SER A 187 -0.04 -12.93 -9.43
N GLY A 188 -0.16 -13.17 -8.12
CA GLY A 188 0.92 -13.67 -7.27
C GLY A 188 1.81 -12.57 -6.67
N ILE A 189 1.41 -11.29 -6.73
CA ILE A 189 2.11 -10.17 -6.08
C ILE A 189 1.51 -9.96 -4.69
N GLY A 190 2.34 -9.93 -3.64
CA GLY A 190 1.88 -9.55 -2.29
C GLY A 190 1.66 -8.04 -2.21
N VAL A 191 0.54 -7.61 -1.63
CA VAL A 191 0.23 -6.18 -1.47
C VAL A 191 0.04 -5.84 0.00
N LEU A 192 0.85 -4.90 0.51
CA LEU A 192 0.66 -4.26 1.81
C LEU A 192 0.17 -2.85 1.58
N LEU A 193 -1.07 -2.55 1.90
CA LEU A 193 -1.61 -1.20 1.75
C LEU A 193 -1.97 -0.58 3.09
N SER A 194 -1.79 0.73 3.24
CA SER A 194 -2.34 1.48 4.37
C SER A 194 -3.62 2.20 3.96
N THR A 195 -4.54 2.31 4.90
CA THR A 195 -5.74 3.13 4.77
C THR A 195 -6.25 3.56 6.14
N HIS A 196 -7.08 4.58 6.15
CA HIS A 196 -7.89 4.98 7.31
C HIS A 196 -9.38 4.60 7.13
N ASP A 197 -9.75 4.09 5.94
CA ASP A 197 -11.12 3.66 5.61
C ASP A 197 -11.28 2.15 5.86
N PRO A 198 -12.16 1.74 6.79
CA PRO A 198 -12.40 0.34 7.10
C PRO A 198 -13.06 -0.45 5.95
N ASP A 199 -13.84 0.22 5.11
CA ASP A 199 -14.55 -0.46 4.03
C ASP A 199 -13.57 -0.95 2.96
N HIS A 200 -12.41 -0.30 2.81
CA HIS A 200 -11.33 -0.80 1.95
C HIS A 200 -10.82 -2.18 2.39
N ALA A 201 -10.78 -2.43 3.71
CA ALA A 201 -10.36 -3.73 4.23
C ALA A 201 -11.35 -4.85 3.85
N PHE A 202 -12.65 -4.60 3.98
CA PHE A 202 -13.68 -5.56 3.55
C PHE A 202 -13.71 -5.75 2.02
N LEU A 203 -13.30 -4.72 1.27
CA LEU A 203 -13.30 -4.77 -0.20
C LEU A 203 -12.17 -5.62 -0.76
N CYS A 204 -10.96 -5.58 -0.20
CA CYS A 204 -9.82 -6.16 -0.88
C CYS A 204 -8.82 -6.93 -0.01
N ALA A 205 -8.93 -6.90 1.34
CA ALA A 205 -7.88 -7.49 2.16
C ALA A 205 -8.17 -8.95 2.53
N ASP A 206 -7.11 -9.77 2.53
CA ASP A 206 -7.11 -11.11 3.14
C ASP A 206 -6.82 -11.02 4.64
N GLN A 207 -6.02 -10.03 5.04
CA GLN A 207 -5.66 -9.76 6.43
C GLN A 207 -5.67 -8.27 6.72
N VAL A 208 -6.05 -7.93 7.94
CA VAL A 208 -6.03 -6.56 8.48
C VAL A 208 -5.14 -6.51 9.70
N VAL A 209 -4.33 -5.46 9.79
CA VAL A 209 -3.55 -5.09 10.97
C VAL A 209 -4.10 -3.76 11.48
N LEU A 210 -4.58 -3.71 12.72
CA LEU A 210 -5.03 -2.48 13.36
C LEU A 210 -3.85 -1.82 14.06
N LEU A 211 -3.43 -0.65 13.56
CA LEU A 211 -2.32 0.11 14.13
C LEU A 211 -2.81 1.40 14.82
N ARG A 212 -2.48 1.55 16.09
CA ARG A 212 -2.76 2.77 16.86
C ARG A 212 -1.54 3.18 17.67
N ALA A 213 -1.13 4.43 17.55
CA ALA A 213 0.02 4.99 18.28
C ALA A 213 1.28 4.08 18.21
N GLY A 214 1.55 3.52 17.04
CA GLY A 214 2.73 2.68 16.80
C GLY A 214 2.65 1.24 17.33
N VAL A 215 1.49 0.80 17.85
CA VAL A 215 1.29 -0.54 18.38
C VAL A 215 0.20 -1.27 17.60
N VAL A 216 0.39 -2.55 17.34
CA VAL A 216 -0.64 -3.43 16.77
C VAL A 216 -1.65 -3.77 17.86
N LEU A 217 -2.91 -3.39 17.66
CA LEU A 217 -4.01 -3.71 18.56
C LEU A 217 -4.57 -5.11 18.30
N ASP A 218 -4.68 -5.47 17.02
CA ASP A 218 -5.23 -6.75 16.59
C ASP A 218 -4.83 -7.03 15.13
N MET A 219 -4.82 -8.31 14.75
CA MET A 219 -4.49 -8.74 13.38
C MET A 219 -5.23 -10.03 13.02
N GLY A 220 -5.80 -10.10 11.83
CA GLY A 220 -6.52 -11.29 11.34
C GLY A 220 -7.36 -11.01 10.10
N ALA A 221 -8.32 -11.89 9.84
CA ALA A 221 -9.29 -11.68 8.75
C ALA A 221 -10.12 -10.41 8.98
N PRO A 222 -10.50 -9.68 7.93
CA PRO A 222 -11.28 -8.44 8.06
C PRO A 222 -12.51 -8.58 8.94
N GLU A 223 -13.27 -9.65 8.76
CA GLU A 223 -14.52 -9.92 9.48
C GLU A 223 -14.33 -10.17 10.97
N ALA A 224 -13.16 -10.67 11.37
CA ALA A 224 -12.82 -10.94 12.76
C ALA A 224 -12.30 -9.70 13.48
N VAL A 225 -11.48 -8.89 12.79
CA VAL A 225 -10.70 -7.81 13.36
C VAL A 225 -11.42 -6.46 13.26
N VAL A 226 -12.13 -6.20 12.15
CA VAL A 226 -12.88 -4.97 11.91
C VAL A 226 -14.26 -5.09 12.55
N THR A 227 -14.35 -4.76 13.84
CA THR A 227 -15.57 -4.83 14.65
C THR A 227 -16.00 -3.43 15.14
N GLU A 228 -17.23 -3.30 15.63
CA GLU A 228 -17.70 -2.05 16.25
C GLU A 228 -16.82 -1.65 17.46
N ALA A 229 -16.37 -2.63 18.25
CA ALA A 229 -15.49 -2.40 19.39
C ALA A 229 -14.11 -1.92 18.95
N SER A 230 -13.50 -2.58 17.96
CA SER A 230 -12.19 -2.17 17.44
C SER A 230 -12.24 -0.77 16.80
N ARG A 231 -13.37 -0.41 16.15
CA ARG A 231 -13.60 0.94 15.60
C ARG A 231 -13.65 2.01 16.67
N ARG A 232 -14.40 1.75 17.74
CA ARG A 232 -14.45 2.67 18.90
C ARG A 232 -13.06 2.86 19.50
N THR A 233 -12.31 1.77 19.65
CA THR A 233 -10.94 1.83 20.16
C THR A 233 -10.01 2.59 19.22
N LEU A 234 -10.10 2.35 17.91
CA LEU A 234 -9.16 2.90 16.93
C LEU A 234 -9.43 4.38 16.62
N TYR A 235 -10.70 4.77 16.45
CA TYR A 235 -11.10 6.09 16.00
C TYR A 235 -11.88 6.93 17.01
N GLY A 236 -12.30 6.35 18.15
CA GLY A 236 -13.11 7.04 19.14
C GLY A 236 -14.55 7.32 18.70
N VAL A 237 -15.02 6.68 17.63
CA VAL A 237 -16.36 6.87 17.06
C VAL A 237 -17.19 5.59 17.14
N THR A 238 -18.50 5.76 17.29
CA THR A 238 -19.44 4.64 17.22
C THR A 238 -19.82 4.42 15.75
N VAL A 239 -19.63 3.21 15.29
CA VAL A 239 -20.08 2.75 13.96
C VAL A 239 -20.94 1.49 14.15
N ARG A 240 -21.83 1.23 13.23
CA ARG A 240 -22.51 -0.06 13.07
C ARG A 240 -21.91 -0.78 11.89
N ILE A 241 -21.72 -2.08 12.01
CA ILE A 241 -21.34 -2.94 10.89
C ILE A 241 -22.60 -3.68 10.46
N THR A 242 -22.95 -3.51 9.20
CA THR A 242 -24.12 -4.19 8.60
C THR A 242 -23.66 -4.98 7.39
N GLU A 243 -24.45 -5.99 7.04
CA GLU A 243 -24.24 -6.77 5.83
C GLU A 243 -25.19 -6.24 4.74
N VAL A 244 -24.64 -6.01 3.56
CA VAL A 244 -25.41 -5.69 2.36
C VAL A 244 -25.24 -6.80 1.33
N ASP A 245 -26.30 -7.06 0.58
CA ASP A 245 -26.23 -7.99 -0.54
C ASP A 245 -25.52 -7.30 -1.71
N ASP A 246 -24.39 -7.89 -2.13
CA ASP A 246 -23.56 -7.39 -3.24
C ASP A 246 -23.87 -8.15 -4.55
N GLY A 247 -25.02 -8.78 -4.64
CA GLY A 247 -25.47 -9.52 -5.81
C GLY A 247 -24.54 -10.70 -6.13
N ALA A 248 -23.67 -10.54 -7.14
CA ALA A 248 -22.80 -11.62 -7.64
C ALA A 248 -21.70 -12.04 -6.64
N ALA A 249 -21.30 -11.16 -5.71
CA ALA A 249 -20.23 -11.43 -4.73
C ALA A 249 -20.75 -11.93 -3.38
N GLY A 250 -22.09 -12.03 -3.20
CA GLY A 250 -22.71 -12.47 -1.96
C GLY A 250 -22.90 -11.34 -0.94
N ARG A 251 -22.80 -11.64 0.36
CA ARG A 251 -22.93 -10.62 1.41
C ARG A 251 -21.60 -9.97 1.72
N ARG A 252 -21.63 -8.64 1.82
CA ARG A 252 -20.46 -7.82 2.18
C ARG A 252 -20.75 -6.99 3.42
N ARG A 253 -19.77 -6.87 4.32
CA ARG A 253 -19.86 -5.99 5.47
C ARG A 253 -19.47 -4.56 5.09
N VAL A 254 -20.19 -3.59 5.64
CA VAL A 254 -19.92 -2.16 5.50
C VAL A 254 -20.04 -1.47 6.84
N CYS A 255 -19.23 -0.43 7.03
CA CYS A 255 -19.24 0.40 8.24
C CYS A 255 -20.17 1.60 8.05
N VAL A 256 -21.22 1.69 8.87
CA VAL A 256 -22.15 2.83 8.86
C VAL A 256 -21.88 3.70 10.08
N PRO A 257 -21.46 4.98 9.93
CA PRO A 257 -21.27 5.88 11.05
C PRO A 257 -22.59 6.09 11.81
N ALA A 258 -22.57 5.92 13.13
CA ALA A 258 -23.72 6.23 14.00
C ALA A 258 -23.55 7.68 14.53
N LEU A 259 -24.27 8.61 13.92
CA LEU A 259 -24.39 9.97 14.47
C LEU A 259 -25.36 9.95 15.63
N ALA A 260 -25.04 10.68 16.73
CA ALA A 260 -25.98 10.91 17.80
C ALA A 260 -27.22 11.59 17.22
N ALA A 261 -28.41 11.10 17.59
CA ALA A 261 -29.65 11.75 17.20
C ALA A 261 -29.57 13.22 17.66
N ARG A 262 -29.79 14.17 16.74
CA ARG A 262 -29.95 15.58 17.13
C ARG A 262 -31.15 15.62 18.06
N SER A 263 -30.91 15.95 19.32
CA SER A 263 -32.03 16.38 20.22
C SER A 263 -32.75 17.54 19.54
N ARG A 264 -33.99 17.34 19.16
CA ARG A 264 -34.88 18.38 18.66
C ARG A 264 -35.21 19.36 19.79
#